data_3afcf21b6ffecbfd93f0feb0539bea2b
#
_entry.id   3afcf21b6ffecbfd93f0feb0539bea2b
#
_cell.length_a   1.000
_cell.length_b   1.000
_cell.length_c   1.000
_cell.angle_alpha   90.00
_cell.angle_beta   90.00
_cell.angle_gamma   90.00
#
_symmetry.space_group_name_H-M   'P 1'
#
loop_
_entity.id
_entity.type
_entity.pdbx_description
1 polymer ?
#
loop_
_entity_poly.entity_id
_entity_poly.type
_entity_poly.pdbx_seq_one_letter_code
_entity_poly.pdbx_strand_id
1 'polypeptide(L)'
;MFASLLKLPRTVWLLGLVSLFNDATSELIYPLVPIYLASVLMAGPRALGIIEGICEATSSILKLVSGILSDRRRSSKPWVVGGYALAAIARPLLAFAASWPVVLALRFADRVGKGLRSSPRDALLARSVKPGERGLAFGFHRAMDNAGAVVGPLLAAGLLAAEVPLRTIFLWTALGGALTVALALAIRGPVDSDPAPPATDAWKLRQLPIPFKRYLVVLALFTLGNSSNMFLLL
;
A
#
# COMPACT_ATOMS: atom_id res chain seq x y z
N MET A 1 0.67 27.32 -7.95
CA MET A 1 0.52 25.91 -7.53
C MET A 1 0.92 24.91 -8.64
N PHE A 2 0.35 24.97 -9.87
CA PHE A 2 0.76 24.05 -10.96
C PHE A 2 2.22 24.19 -11.36
N ALA A 3 2.75 25.41 -11.48
CA ALA A 3 4.15 25.65 -11.81
C ALA A 3 5.14 25.08 -10.77
N SER A 4 4.72 24.97 -9.51
CA SER A 4 5.54 24.35 -8.45
C SER A 4 5.54 22.83 -8.53
N LEU A 5 4.45 22.20 -8.96
CA LEU A 5 4.37 20.75 -9.17
C LEU A 5 5.31 20.30 -10.29
N LEU A 6 5.40 21.05 -11.40
CA LEU A 6 6.27 20.73 -12.53
C LEU A 6 7.76 20.80 -12.18
N LYS A 7 8.12 21.52 -11.10
CA LYS A 7 9.50 21.61 -10.60
C LYS A 7 9.90 20.43 -9.69
N LEU A 8 8.97 19.57 -9.33
CA LEU A 8 9.26 18.41 -8.49
C LEU A 8 10.23 17.45 -9.21
N PRO A 9 11.18 16.85 -8.48
CA PRO A 9 12.12 15.90 -9.04
C PRO A 9 11.42 14.70 -9.71
N ARG A 10 12.05 14.13 -10.73
CA ARG A 10 11.55 12.95 -11.45
C ARG A 10 11.20 11.79 -10.51
N THR A 11 11.96 11.60 -9.43
CA THR A 11 11.71 10.58 -8.42
C THR A 11 10.34 10.74 -7.76
N VAL A 12 9.91 11.98 -7.47
CA VAL A 12 8.61 12.27 -6.87
C VAL A 12 7.47 11.93 -7.83
N TRP A 13 7.63 12.28 -9.12
CA TRP A 13 6.67 11.92 -10.16
C TRP A 13 6.55 10.40 -10.32
N LEU A 14 7.68 9.68 -10.38
CA LEU A 14 7.68 8.23 -10.48
C LEU A 14 7.01 7.59 -9.25
N LEU A 15 7.31 8.05 -8.03
CA LEU A 15 6.66 7.56 -6.82
C LEU A 15 5.16 7.83 -6.82
N GLY A 16 4.72 9.00 -7.29
CA GLY A 16 3.29 9.31 -7.45
C GLY A 16 2.60 8.38 -8.45
N LEU A 17 3.18 8.18 -9.63
CA LEU A 17 2.63 7.27 -10.65
C LEU A 17 2.61 5.81 -10.18
N VAL A 18 3.68 5.35 -9.53
CA VAL A 18 3.73 4.01 -8.92
C VAL A 18 2.58 3.84 -7.93
N SER A 19 2.32 4.86 -7.10
CA SER A 19 1.24 4.83 -6.14
C SER A 19 -0.13 4.82 -6.81
N LEU A 20 -0.35 5.67 -7.81
CA LEU A 20 -1.58 5.72 -8.61
C LEU A 20 -1.95 4.34 -9.18
N PHE A 21 -1.04 3.72 -9.93
CA PHE A 21 -1.31 2.43 -10.57
C PHE A 21 -1.43 1.29 -9.56
N ASN A 22 -0.61 1.31 -8.52
CA ASN A 22 -0.71 0.32 -7.44
C ASN A 22 -2.06 0.41 -6.74
N ASP A 23 -2.51 1.63 -6.38
CA ASP A 23 -3.74 1.82 -5.62
C ASP A 23 -4.96 1.61 -6.52
N ALA A 24 -4.92 2.01 -7.80
CA ALA A 24 -5.95 1.65 -8.75
C ALA A 24 -6.15 0.12 -8.84
N THR A 25 -5.07 -0.66 -8.91
CA THR A 25 -5.18 -2.13 -8.94
C THR A 25 -5.57 -2.74 -7.60
N SER A 26 -5.14 -2.17 -6.47
CA SER A 26 -5.52 -2.63 -5.14
C SER A 26 -6.99 -2.40 -4.87
N GLU A 27 -7.44 -1.19 -5.15
CA GLU A 27 -8.81 -0.75 -4.88
C GLU A 27 -9.81 -1.29 -5.91
N LEU A 28 -9.35 -1.69 -7.10
CA LEU A 28 -10.16 -2.47 -8.04
C LEU A 28 -10.55 -3.83 -7.44
N ILE A 29 -9.61 -4.51 -6.76
CA ILE A 29 -9.85 -5.82 -6.14
C ILE A 29 -10.68 -5.68 -4.86
N TYR A 30 -10.54 -4.57 -4.14
CA TYR A 30 -11.11 -4.39 -2.80
C TYR A 30 -12.61 -4.73 -2.73
N PRO A 31 -13.51 -4.19 -3.58
CA PRO A 31 -14.92 -4.56 -3.58
C PRO A 31 -15.21 -5.95 -4.15
N LEU A 32 -14.30 -6.51 -4.95
CA LEU A 32 -14.52 -7.79 -5.62
C LEU A 32 -14.23 -9.00 -4.74
N VAL A 33 -13.34 -8.86 -3.75
CA VAL A 33 -12.98 -9.97 -2.83
C VAL A 33 -14.16 -10.47 -2.00
N PRO A 34 -14.98 -9.62 -1.35
CA PRO A 34 -16.18 -10.08 -0.66
C PRO A 34 -17.16 -10.79 -1.59
N ILE A 35 -17.40 -10.21 -2.79
CA ILE A 35 -18.28 -10.80 -3.80
C ILE A 35 -17.75 -12.18 -4.21
N TYR A 36 -16.44 -12.31 -4.49
CA TYR A 36 -15.82 -13.57 -4.87
C TYR A 36 -15.91 -14.62 -3.76
N LEU A 37 -15.68 -14.23 -2.51
CA LEU A 37 -15.82 -15.12 -1.36
C LEU A 37 -17.26 -15.63 -1.22
N ALA A 38 -18.24 -14.74 -1.33
CA ALA A 38 -19.64 -15.09 -1.15
C ALA A 38 -20.21 -15.87 -2.34
N SER A 39 -20.00 -15.41 -3.59
CA SER A 39 -20.68 -15.95 -4.77
C SER A 39 -19.97 -17.13 -5.44
N VAL A 40 -18.63 -17.18 -5.36
CA VAL A 40 -17.82 -18.23 -6.03
C VAL A 40 -17.31 -19.28 -5.05
N LEU A 41 -16.83 -18.84 -3.88
CA LEU A 41 -16.25 -19.76 -2.89
C LEU A 41 -17.23 -20.18 -1.80
N MET A 42 -18.44 -19.62 -1.81
CA MET A 42 -19.50 -19.88 -0.82
C MET A 42 -18.99 -19.73 0.63
N ALA A 43 -18.06 -18.82 0.86
CA ALA A 43 -17.44 -18.53 2.14
C ALA A 43 -18.22 -17.41 2.86
N GLY A 44 -18.58 -17.65 4.10
CA GLY A 44 -19.37 -16.71 4.88
C GLY A 44 -18.56 -15.51 5.42
N PRO A 45 -19.23 -14.54 6.09
CA PRO A 45 -18.61 -13.33 6.65
C PRO A 45 -17.45 -13.58 7.61
N ARG A 46 -17.44 -14.74 8.29
CA ARG A 46 -16.32 -15.15 9.18
C ARG A 46 -15.00 -15.25 8.43
N ALA A 47 -15.01 -15.80 7.20
CA ALA A 47 -13.80 -15.91 6.40
C ALA A 47 -13.27 -14.52 6.03
N LEU A 48 -14.16 -13.59 5.65
CA LEU A 48 -13.79 -12.21 5.36
C LEU A 48 -13.17 -11.53 6.58
N GLY A 49 -13.78 -11.68 7.77
CA GLY A 49 -13.26 -11.09 9.01
C GLY A 49 -11.87 -11.60 9.37
N ILE A 50 -11.62 -12.91 9.21
CA ILE A 50 -10.30 -13.50 9.44
C ILE A 50 -9.28 -12.94 8.43
N ILE A 51 -9.64 -12.87 7.14
CA ILE A 51 -8.77 -12.34 6.08
C ILE A 51 -8.39 -10.90 6.39
N GLU A 52 -9.36 -10.02 6.61
CA GLU A 52 -9.10 -8.60 6.84
C GLU A 52 -8.34 -8.36 8.14
N GLY A 53 -8.71 -9.03 9.25
CA GLY A 53 -8.03 -8.89 10.53
C GLY A 53 -6.55 -9.28 10.47
N ILE A 54 -6.23 -10.43 9.87
CA ILE A 54 -4.85 -10.87 9.70
C ILE A 54 -4.08 -9.94 8.76
N CYS A 55 -4.69 -9.54 7.66
CA CYS A 55 -4.07 -8.69 6.64
C CYS A 55 -3.72 -7.29 7.19
N GLU A 56 -4.64 -6.63 7.89
CA GLU A 56 -4.40 -5.29 8.43
C GLU A 56 -3.41 -5.31 9.59
N ALA A 57 -3.48 -6.30 10.49
CA ALA A 57 -2.49 -6.48 11.54
C ALA A 57 -1.09 -6.66 10.96
N THR A 58 -0.94 -7.53 9.96
CA THR A 58 0.33 -7.79 9.27
C THR A 58 0.89 -6.53 8.63
N SER A 59 0.07 -5.81 7.87
CA SER A 59 0.46 -4.55 7.21
C SER A 59 0.98 -3.53 8.22
N SER A 60 0.29 -3.39 9.35
CA SER A 60 0.62 -2.41 10.39
C SER A 60 1.94 -2.75 11.10
N ILE A 61 2.14 -4.01 11.47
CA ILE A 61 3.39 -4.48 12.09
C ILE A 61 4.58 -4.32 11.13
N LEU A 62 4.39 -4.74 9.87
CA LEU A 62 5.47 -4.68 8.88
C LEU A 62 5.85 -3.27 8.47
N LYS A 63 4.95 -2.30 8.51
CA LYS A 63 5.30 -0.87 8.32
C LYS A 63 6.35 -0.41 9.34
N LEU A 64 6.18 -0.79 10.61
CA LEU A 64 7.12 -0.43 11.66
C LEU A 64 8.47 -1.14 11.45
N VAL A 65 8.44 -2.45 11.24
CA VAL A 65 9.64 -3.26 11.04
C VAL A 65 10.43 -2.83 9.80
N SER A 66 9.75 -2.59 8.68
CA SER A 66 10.39 -2.20 7.42
C SER A 66 11.03 -0.81 7.51
N GLY A 67 10.42 0.12 8.26
CA GLY A 67 10.99 1.43 8.52
C GLY A 67 12.34 1.31 9.21
N ILE A 68 12.39 0.60 10.34
CA ILE A 68 13.61 0.39 11.12
C ILE A 68 14.70 -0.31 10.31
N LEU A 69 14.31 -1.36 9.56
CA LEU A 69 15.26 -2.16 8.79
C LEU A 69 15.81 -1.40 7.56
N SER A 70 14.97 -0.60 6.93
CA SER A 70 15.35 0.31 5.83
C SER A 70 16.35 1.36 6.30
N ASP A 71 16.11 1.95 7.47
CA ASP A 71 17.02 2.96 8.05
C ASP A 71 18.40 2.38 8.37
N ARG A 72 18.43 1.16 8.92
CA ARG A 72 19.69 0.45 9.22
C ARG A 72 20.49 0.10 7.96
N ARG A 73 19.82 -0.32 6.87
CA ARG A 73 20.48 -0.75 5.64
C ARG A 73 20.77 0.38 4.65
N ARG A 74 20.40 1.63 4.97
CA ARG A 74 20.58 2.82 4.12
C ARG A 74 20.07 2.70 2.68
N SER A 75 19.23 1.68 2.40
CA SER A 75 18.73 1.40 1.06
C SER A 75 17.22 1.17 1.10
N SER A 76 16.45 2.13 0.61
CA SER A 76 14.99 2.08 0.56
C SER A 76 14.46 1.41 -0.72
N LYS A 77 15.20 1.54 -1.85
CA LYS A 77 14.73 1.08 -3.17
C LYS A 77 14.41 -0.42 -3.23
N PRO A 78 15.22 -1.36 -2.73
CA PRO A 78 14.90 -2.79 -2.80
C PRO A 78 13.62 -3.14 -2.04
N TRP A 79 13.36 -2.48 -0.92
CA TRP A 79 12.13 -2.67 -0.13
C TRP A 79 10.90 -2.19 -0.89
N VAL A 80 11.02 -1.02 -1.55
CA VAL A 80 9.96 -0.44 -2.37
C VAL A 80 9.65 -1.35 -3.55
N VAL A 81 10.65 -1.73 -4.34
CA VAL A 81 10.48 -2.60 -5.52
C VAL A 81 9.97 -3.97 -5.12
N GLY A 82 10.57 -4.62 -4.11
CA GLY A 82 10.15 -5.94 -3.63
C GLY A 82 8.72 -5.95 -3.11
N GLY A 83 8.32 -4.89 -2.37
CA GLY A 83 6.96 -4.76 -1.87
C GLY A 83 5.91 -4.58 -2.97
N TYR A 84 6.23 -3.82 -4.02
CA TYR A 84 5.35 -3.69 -5.19
C TYR A 84 5.33 -4.97 -6.04
N ALA A 85 6.46 -5.63 -6.24
CA ALA A 85 6.54 -6.89 -6.98
C ALA A 85 5.72 -7.99 -6.32
N LEU A 86 5.80 -8.12 -4.99
CA LEU A 86 5.01 -9.10 -4.25
C LEU A 86 3.50 -8.85 -4.42
N ALA A 87 3.05 -7.60 -4.34
CA ALA A 87 1.66 -7.24 -4.58
C ALA A 87 1.22 -7.50 -6.03
N ALA A 88 2.08 -7.15 -7.01
CA ALA A 88 1.82 -7.35 -8.44
C ALA A 88 1.67 -8.83 -8.81
N ILE A 89 2.35 -9.73 -8.10
CA ILE A 89 2.22 -11.18 -8.29
C ILE A 89 0.99 -11.71 -7.56
N ALA A 90 0.77 -11.32 -6.31
CA ALA A 90 -0.28 -11.88 -5.47
C ALA A 90 -1.70 -11.58 -5.99
N ARG A 91 -1.92 -10.38 -6.54
CA ARG A 91 -3.26 -9.94 -6.98
C ARG A 91 -3.83 -10.74 -8.14
N PRO A 92 -3.15 -10.93 -9.27
CA PRO A 92 -3.70 -11.71 -10.38
C PRO A 92 -3.87 -13.20 -10.00
N LEU A 93 -3.08 -13.72 -9.07
CA LEU A 93 -3.22 -15.10 -8.59
C LEU A 93 -4.55 -15.36 -7.87
N LEU A 94 -5.26 -14.32 -7.41
CA LEU A 94 -6.63 -14.47 -6.87
C LEU A 94 -7.58 -15.11 -7.88
N ALA A 95 -7.34 -14.96 -9.19
CA ALA A 95 -8.13 -15.63 -10.23
C ALA A 95 -8.15 -17.16 -10.11
N PHE A 96 -7.10 -17.73 -9.54
CA PHE A 96 -6.92 -19.18 -9.37
C PHE A 96 -7.28 -19.67 -7.97
N ALA A 97 -7.70 -18.80 -7.07
CA ALA A 97 -8.06 -19.18 -5.72
C ALA A 97 -9.31 -20.09 -5.72
N ALA A 98 -9.14 -21.33 -5.29
CA ALA A 98 -10.21 -22.33 -5.21
C ALA A 98 -10.85 -22.43 -3.82
N SER A 99 -10.30 -21.74 -2.82
CA SER A 99 -10.79 -21.76 -1.44
C SER A 99 -10.42 -20.48 -0.70
N TRP A 100 -11.16 -20.14 0.36
CA TRP A 100 -10.90 -18.94 1.14
C TRP A 100 -9.52 -18.91 1.84
N PRO A 101 -8.87 -20.02 2.27
CA PRO A 101 -7.52 -19.98 2.79
C PRO A 101 -6.49 -19.58 1.73
N VAL A 102 -6.70 -19.92 0.46
CA VAL A 102 -5.84 -19.45 -0.65
C VAL A 102 -6.02 -17.95 -0.85
N VAL A 103 -7.25 -17.44 -0.79
CA VAL A 103 -7.50 -15.98 -0.80
C VAL A 103 -6.79 -15.30 0.37
N LEU A 104 -6.86 -15.87 1.58
CA LEU A 104 -6.14 -15.38 2.75
C LEU A 104 -4.63 -15.30 2.47
N ALA A 105 -4.02 -16.37 1.96
CA ALA A 105 -2.58 -16.41 1.68
C ALA A 105 -2.15 -15.34 0.67
N LEU A 106 -2.94 -15.16 -0.40
CA LEU A 106 -2.64 -14.16 -1.43
C LEU A 106 -2.87 -12.73 -0.93
N ARG A 107 -3.93 -12.48 -0.18
CA ARG A 107 -4.18 -11.18 0.47
C ARG A 107 -3.12 -10.86 1.51
N PHE A 108 -2.71 -11.86 2.29
CA PHE A 108 -1.60 -11.74 3.22
C PHE A 108 -0.30 -11.35 2.50
N ALA A 109 0.05 -11.99 1.39
CA ALA A 109 1.22 -11.65 0.59
C ALA A 109 1.16 -10.21 0.06
N ASP A 110 0.00 -9.76 -0.45
CA ASP A 110 -0.21 -8.36 -0.86
C ASP A 110 -0.01 -7.39 0.31
N ARG A 111 -0.53 -7.71 1.50
CA ARG A 111 -0.38 -6.87 2.70
C ARG A 111 1.04 -6.87 3.26
N VAL A 112 1.76 -7.98 3.18
CA VAL A 112 3.21 -8.03 3.42
C VAL A 112 3.91 -7.06 2.48
N GLY A 113 3.64 -7.11 1.19
CA GLY A 113 4.16 -6.16 0.21
C GLY A 113 3.86 -4.71 0.59
N LYS A 114 2.64 -4.40 1.01
CA LYS A 114 2.24 -3.06 1.48
C LYS A 114 3.04 -2.62 2.70
N GLY A 115 3.18 -3.49 3.70
CA GLY A 115 3.94 -3.21 4.91
C GLY A 115 5.42 -2.95 4.63
N LEU A 116 6.03 -3.78 3.77
CA LEU A 116 7.46 -3.66 3.44
C LEU A 116 7.80 -2.38 2.70
N ARG A 117 6.93 -1.89 1.80
CA ARG A 117 7.23 -0.73 0.95
C ARG A 117 6.86 0.62 1.57
N SER A 118 5.89 0.68 2.49
CA SER A 118 5.28 1.95 2.91
C SER A 118 6.28 2.91 3.56
N SER A 119 6.95 2.50 4.64
CA SER A 119 7.93 3.35 5.33
C SER A 119 9.17 3.65 4.48
N PRO A 120 9.80 2.68 3.77
CA PRO A 120 10.91 2.96 2.87
C PRO A 120 10.55 3.90 1.72
N ARG A 121 9.34 3.81 1.18
CA ARG A 121 8.83 4.71 0.14
C ARG A 121 8.75 6.16 0.66
N ASP A 122 8.15 6.33 1.83
CA ASP A 122 7.99 7.66 2.43
C ASP A 122 9.35 8.28 2.78
N ALA A 123 10.31 7.48 3.25
CA ALA A 123 11.68 7.91 3.45
C ALA A 123 12.37 8.33 2.15
N LEU A 124 12.18 7.56 1.07
CA LEU A 124 12.71 7.88 -0.25
C LEU A 124 12.11 9.18 -0.80
N LEU A 125 10.80 9.39 -0.64
CA LEU A 125 10.11 10.61 -1.02
C LEU A 125 10.67 11.82 -0.26
N ALA A 126 10.82 11.70 1.08
CA ALA A 126 11.35 12.78 1.92
C ALA A 126 12.79 13.18 1.57
N ARG A 127 13.63 12.20 1.17
CA ARG A 127 15.04 12.43 0.76
C ARG A 127 15.16 12.97 -0.67
N SER A 128 14.11 12.86 -1.48
CA SER A 128 14.12 13.30 -2.88
C SER A 128 13.87 14.80 -3.06
N VAL A 129 13.52 15.52 -1.99
CA VAL A 129 13.19 16.96 -2.02
C VAL A 129 13.81 17.70 -0.84
N LYS A 130 13.97 19.02 -0.97
CA LYS A 130 14.42 19.89 0.11
C LYS A 130 13.39 19.93 1.25
N PRO A 131 13.82 20.19 2.51
CA PRO A 131 12.90 20.26 3.66
C PRO A 131 11.66 21.13 3.44
N GLY A 132 11.81 22.29 2.83
CA GLY A 132 10.68 23.21 2.52
C GLY A 132 9.71 22.73 1.43
N GLU A 133 10.08 21.74 0.64
CA GLU A 133 9.26 21.20 -0.46
C GLU A 133 8.56 19.86 -0.06
N ARG A 134 8.87 19.32 1.12
CA ARG A 134 8.30 18.04 1.58
C ARG A 134 6.79 18.04 1.61
N GLY A 135 6.17 19.12 2.09
CA GLY A 135 4.70 19.23 2.11
C GLY A 135 4.09 19.11 0.72
N LEU A 136 4.69 19.75 -0.29
CA LEU A 136 4.23 19.66 -1.69
C LEU A 136 4.43 18.25 -2.26
N ALA A 137 5.57 17.61 -2.01
CA ALA A 137 5.88 16.26 -2.49
C ALA A 137 4.94 15.22 -1.88
N PHE A 138 4.71 15.25 -0.56
CA PHE A 138 3.78 14.36 0.12
C PHE A 138 2.32 14.63 -0.30
N GLY A 139 1.94 15.91 -0.47
CA GLY A 139 0.61 16.28 -0.97
C GLY A 139 0.35 15.74 -2.37
N PHE A 140 1.32 15.88 -3.29
CA PHE A 140 1.25 15.31 -4.63
C PHE A 140 1.13 13.77 -4.59
N HIS A 141 1.97 13.12 -3.79
CA HIS A 141 1.93 11.66 -3.63
C HIS A 141 0.56 11.18 -3.10
N ARG A 142 0.00 11.86 -2.09
CA ARG A 142 -1.34 11.57 -1.55
C ARG A 142 -2.45 11.80 -2.57
N ALA A 143 -2.33 12.84 -3.40
CA ALA A 143 -3.27 13.08 -4.47
C ALA A 143 -3.28 11.91 -5.48
N MET A 144 -2.10 11.37 -5.83
CA MET A 144 -1.98 10.19 -6.69
C MET A 144 -2.54 8.91 -6.04
N ASP A 145 -2.25 8.66 -4.75
CA ASP A 145 -2.86 7.57 -3.96
C ASP A 145 -4.38 7.63 -4.05
N ASN A 146 -4.96 8.79 -3.70
CA ASN A 146 -6.42 8.98 -3.69
C ASN A 146 -7.03 8.90 -5.10
N ALA A 147 -6.35 9.40 -6.12
CA ALA A 147 -6.80 9.26 -7.51
C ALA A 147 -6.88 7.77 -7.91
N GLY A 148 -5.87 6.97 -7.54
CA GLY A 148 -5.91 5.52 -7.72
C GLY A 148 -7.05 4.86 -6.96
N ALA A 149 -7.29 5.28 -5.71
CA ALA A 149 -8.36 4.78 -4.86
C ALA A 149 -9.77 5.10 -5.41
N VAL A 150 -9.92 6.16 -6.19
CA VAL A 150 -11.18 6.48 -6.90
C VAL A 150 -11.30 5.68 -8.20
N VAL A 151 -10.22 5.65 -8.98
CA VAL A 151 -10.21 4.97 -10.29
C VAL A 151 -10.44 3.46 -10.15
N GLY A 152 -9.84 2.82 -9.14
CA GLY A 152 -9.96 1.37 -8.93
C GLY A 152 -11.39 0.86 -8.81
N PRO A 153 -12.19 1.33 -7.84
CA PRO A 153 -13.57 0.91 -7.68
C PRO A 153 -14.46 1.27 -8.87
N LEU A 154 -14.22 2.42 -9.53
CA LEU A 154 -14.96 2.79 -10.75
C LEU A 154 -14.68 1.81 -11.89
N LEU A 155 -13.42 1.39 -12.07
CA LEU A 155 -13.08 0.33 -13.02
C LEU A 155 -13.75 -1.01 -12.65
N ALA A 156 -13.76 -1.37 -11.36
CA ALA A 156 -14.43 -2.57 -10.89
C ALA A 156 -15.92 -2.55 -11.22
N ALA A 157 -16.60 -1.44 -10.93
CA ALA A 157 -18.02 -1.26 -11.21
C ALA A 157 -18.31 -1.32 -12.73
N GLY A 158 -17.50 -0.64 -13.56
CA GLY A 158 -17.65 -0.66 -15.02
C GLY A 158 -17.44 -2.06 -15.61
N LEU A 159 -16.44 -2.81 -15.12
CA LEU A 159 -16.18 -4.18 -15.59
C LEU A 159 -17.27 -5.16 -15.15
N LEU A 160 -17.80 -5.00 -13.94
CA LEU A 160 -18.96 -5.79 -13.49
C LEU A 160 -20.22 -5.47 -14.30
N ALA A 161 -20.47 -4.20 -14.60
CA ALA A 161 -21.59 -3.78 -15.45
C ALA A 161 -21.47 -4.30 -16.89
N ALA A 162 -20.24 -4.50 -17.36
CA ALA A 162 -19.94 -5.16 -18.65
C ALA A 162 -19.93 -6.70 -18.56
N GLU A 163 -20.39 -7.27 -17.45
CA GLU A 163 -20.47 -8.72 -17.20
C GLU A 163 -19.14 -9.46 -17.33
N VAL A 164 -18.00 -8.75 -17.13
CA VAL A 164 -16.68 -9.39 -17.16
C VAL A 164 -16.54 -10.34 -15.97
N PRO A 165 -16.15 -11.61 -16.19
CA PRO A 165 -16.00 -12.58 -15.10
C PRO A 165 -14.99 -12.10 -14.04
N LEU A 166 -15.29 -12.30 -12.75
CA LEU A 166 -14.42 -11.87 -11.63
C LEU A 166 -12.98 -12.36 -11.78
N ARG A 167 -12.79 -13.61 -12.22
CA ARG A 167 -11.43 -14.17 -12.43
C ARG A 167 -10.66 -13.41 -13.51
N THR A 168 -11.33 -12.99 -14.57
CA THR A 168 -10.73 -12.18 -15.65
C THR A 168 -10.33 -10.81 -15.13
N ILE A 169 -11.16 -10.19 -14.28
CA ILE A 169 -10.82 -8.89 -13.67
C ILE A 169 -9.57 -9.02 -12.79
N PHE A 170 -9.46 -10.09 -11.99
CA PHE A 170 -8.27 -10.35 -11.21
C PHE A 170 -7.01 -10.51 -12.08
N LEU A 171 -7.10 -11.22 -13.20
CA LEU A 171 -5.98 -11.38 -14.14
C LEU A 171 -5.53 -10.04 -14.73
N TRP A 172 -6.46 -9.13 -15.03
CA TRP A 172 -6.10 -7.81 -15.57
C TRP A 172 -5.31 -6.94 -14.61
N THR A 173 -5.36 -7.23 -13.31
CA THR A 173 -4.48 -6.55 -12.35
C THR A 173 -2.99 -6.80 -12.61
N ALA A 174 -2.65 -7.85 -13.38
CA ALA A 174 -1.27 -8.11 -13.80
C ALA A 174 -0.70 -6.97 -14.65
N LEU A 175 -1.52 -6.35 -15.50
CA LEU A 175 -1.08 -5.22 -16.34
C LEU A 175 -0.70 -4.01 -15.50
N GLY A 176 -1.59 -3.60 -14.58
CA GLY A 176 -1.30 -2.48 -13.67
C GLY A 176 -0.18 -2.81 -12.69
N GLY A 177 -0.09 -4.07 -12.24
CA GLY A 177 1.02 -4.56 -11.42
C GLY A 177 2.37 -4.51 -12.14
N ALA A 178 2.43 -4.97 -13.39
CA ALA A 178 3.64 -4.92 -14.22
C ALA A 178 4.09 -3.47 -14.45
N LEU A 179 3.14 -2.57 -14.77
CA LEU A 179 3.43 -1.14 -14.93
C LEU A 179 3.95 -0.53 -13.63
N THR A 180 3.33 -0.86 -12.49
CA THR A 180 3.78 -0.41 -11.16
C THR A 180 5.22 -0.84 -10.89
N VAL A 181 5.57 -2.10 -11.15
CA VAL A 181 6.92 -2.63 -10.94
C VAL A 181 7.92 -1.99 -11.91
N ALA A 182 7.57 -1.83 -13.19
CA ALA A 182 8.42 -1.18 -14.18
C ALA A 182 8.75 0.28 -13.78
N LEU A 183 7.74 1.04 -13.34
CA LEU A 183 7.93 2.39 -12.84
C LEU A 183 8.78 2.41 -11.55
N ALA A 184 8.56 1.46 -10.63
CA ALA A 184 9.33 1.37 -9.39
C ALA A 184 10.81 1.05 -9.67
N LEU A 185 11.12 0.20 -10.65
CA LEU A 185 12.48 -0.08 -11.10
C LEU A 185 13.16 1.16 -11.70
N ALA A 186 12.40 2.00 -12.41
CA ALA A 186 12.89 3.24 -13.01
C ALA A 186 13.23 4.34 -11.98
N ILE A 187 12.83 4.18 -10.72
CA ILE A 187 13.19 5.10 -9.63
C ILE A 187 14.69 5.05 -9.42
N ARG A 188 15.33 6.20 -9.58
CA ARG A 188 16.73 6.37 -9.17
C ARG A 188 16.72 6.78 -7.70
N GLY A 189 17.34 5.97 -6.82
CA GLY A 189 17.56 6.36 -5.43
C GLY A 189 18.37 7.66 -5.37
N PRO A 190 18.20 8.51 -4.36
CA PRO A 190 19.16 9.57 -4.11
C PRO A 190 20.54 8.91 -3.99
N VAL A 191 21.53 9.52 -4.65
CA VAL A 191 22.94 9.14 -4.41
C VAL A 191 23.16 9.36 -2.92
N ASP A 192 23.65 8.34 -2.21
CA ASP A 192 23.87 8.34 -0.75
C ASP A 192 24.95 9.38 -0.36
N SER A 193 24.62 10.67 -0.46
CA SER A 193 25.54 11.76 -0.18
C SER A 193 25.39 12.35 1.23
N ASP A 194 24.33 12.04 1.95
CA ASP A 194 24.20 12.47 3.35
C ASP A 194 24.18 11.24 4.28
N PRO A 195 25.05 11.22 5.30
CA PRO A 195 24.95 10.22 6.35
C PRO A 195 23.57 10.32 6.98
N ALA A 196 22.80 9.23 6.90
CA ALA A 196 21.57 9.15 7.67
C ALA A 196 21.89 9.52 9.13
N PRO A 197 21.08 10.36 9.79
CA PRO A 197 21.26 10.61 11.20
C PRO A 197 21.39 9.26 11.91
N PRO A 198 22.29 9.17 12.92
CA PRO A 198 22.51 7.92 13.62
C PRO A 198 21.15 7.34 14.01
N ALA A 199 20.96 6.04 13.78
CA ALA A 199 19.73 5.36 14.16
C ALA A 199 19.54 5.64 15.67
N THR A 200 18.76 6.66 15.98
CA THR A 200 18.35 6.92 17.35
C THR A 200 17.67 5.66 17.81
N ASP A 201 17.95 5.24 19.03
CA ASP A 201 17.31 4.10 19.69
C ASP A 201 15.78 4.26 19.63
N ALA A 202 15.20 4.04 18.48
CA ALA A 202 13.80 4.31 18.14
C ALA A 202 12.81 3.55 19.03
N TRP A 203 13.31 2.60 19.83
CA TRP A 203 12.52 1.75 20.72
C TRP A 203 12.33 2.30 22.14
N LYS A 204 12.87 3.47 22.45
CA LYS A 204 12.67 4.07 23.78
C LYS A 204 11.30 4.79 23.83
N LEU A 205 10.20 4.02 23.67
CA LEU A 205 8.84 4.48 24.01
C LEU A 205 8.79 5.20 25.39
N ARG A 206 9.69 4.81 26.29
CA ARG A 206 9.82 5.41 27.62
C ARG A 206 10.24 6.89 27.58
N GLN A 207 10.97 7.31 26.53
CA GLN A 207 11.50 8.68 26.38
C GLN A 207 10.54 9.63 25.64
N LEU A 208 9.43 9.12 25.10
CA LEU A 208 8.45 9.96 24.43
C LEU A 208 7.73 10.88 25.43
N PRO A 209 7.47 12.16 25.07
CA PRO A 209 6.71 13.08 25.90
C PRO A 209 5.33 12.51 26.26
N ILE A 210 4.87 12.77 27.47
CA ILE A 210 3.57 12.29 27.96
C ILE A 210 2.40 12.68 27.03
N PRO A 211 2.32 13.93 26.49
CA PRO A 211 1.27 14.29 25.54
C PRO A 211 1.26 13.40 24.30
N PHE A 212 2.43 13.03 23.77
CA PHE A 212 2.54 12.16 22.61
C PHE A 212 2.09 10.71 22.92
N LYS A 213 2.42 10.20 24.12
CA LYS A 213 1.92 8.88 24.56
C LYS A 213 0.39 8.86 24.67
N ARG A 214 -0.20 9.91 25.25
CA ARG A 214 -1.67 10.06 25.32
C ARG A 214 -2.31 10.09 23.94
N TYR A 215 -1.73 10.85 23.01
CA TYR A 215 -2.18 10.88 21.62
C TYR A 215 -2.14 9.47 20.98
N LEU A 216 -1.06 8.71 21.16
CA LEU A 216 -0.95 7.35 20.65
C LEU A 216 -2.02 6.41 21.23
N VAL A 217 -2.32 6.51 22.52
CA VAL A 217 -3.37 5.71 23.16
C VAL A 217 -4.75 6.05 22.59
N VAL A 218 -5.08 7.33 22.47
CA VAL A 218 -6.36 7.79 21.90
C VAL A 218 -6.47 7.31 20.44
N LEU A 219 -5.41 7.45 19.65
CA LEU A 219 -5.38 6.97 18.26
C LEU A 219 -5.56 5.45 18.18
N ALA A 220 -4.91 4.69 19.07
CA ALA A 220 -5.07 3.23 19.12
C ALA A 220 -6.51 2.82 19.46
N LEU A 221 -7.12 3.46 20.44
CA LEU A 221 -8.52 3.20 20.81
C LEU A 221 -9.48 3.56 19.68
N PHE A 222 -9.24 4.69 18.99
CA PHE A 222 -10.04 5.09 17.83
C PHE A 222 -9.94 4.08 16.68
N THR A 223 -8.70 3.61 16.38
CA THR A 223 -8.51 2.63 15.31
C THR A 223 -9.08 1.25 15.63
N LEU A 224 -9.13 0.85 16.90
CA LEU A 224 -9.80 -0.39 17.31
C LEU A 224 -11.33 -0.35 17.09
N GLY A 225 -11.96 0.84 17.20
CA GLY A 225 -13.38 1.01 16.91
C GLY A 225 -13.71 1.10 15.42
N ASN A 226 -12.70 1.22 14.55
CA ASN A 226 -12.90 1.40 13.11
C ASN A 226 -12.94 0.05 12.40
N SER A 227 -14.13 -0.36 11.94
CA SER A 227 -14.31 -1.62 11.20
C SER A 227 -13.95 -1.48 9.72
N SER A 228 -13.66 -2.60 9.06
CA SER A 228 -13.42 -2.64 7.62
C SER A 228 -14.70 -2.34 6.83
N ASN A 229 -14.62 -1.45 5.84
CA ASN A 229 -15.73 -1.13 4.94
C ASN A 229 -16.17 -2.33 4.06
N MET A 230 -15.37 -3.38 3.99
CA MET A 230 -15.72 -4.60 3.25
C MET A 230 -16.97 -5.29 3.78
N PHE A 231 -17.29 -5.14 5.07
CA PHE A 231 -18.51 -5.71 5.64
C PHE A 231 -19.79 -5.03 5.14
N LEU A 232 -19.69 -3.83 4.56
CA LEU A 232 -20.83 -3.13 3.95
C LEU A 232 -21.21 -3.71 2.58
N LEU A 233 -20.38 -4.59 2.02
CA LEU A 233 -20.55 -5.21 0.69
C LEU A 233 -21.08 -6.65 0.76
N LEU A 234 -21.34 -7.15 1.97
CA LEU A 234 -21.94 -8.45 2.24
C LEU A 234 -23.42 -8.33 2.58
#